data_53c60311287363960c0f9d26b8aa784a
#
_entry.id   53c60311287363960c0f9d26b8aa784a
#
_cell.length_a   1.000
_cell.length_b   1.000
_cell.length_c   1.000
_cell.angle_alpha   90.00
_cell.angle_beta   90.00
_cell.angle_gamma   90.00
#
_symmetry.space_group_name_H-M   'P 1'
#
loop_
_entity.id
_entity.type
_entity.pdbx_description
1 polymer ?
#
loop_
_entity_poly.entity_id
_entity_poly.type
_entity_poly.pdbx_seq_one_letter_code
_entity_poly.pdbx_strand_id
1 'polypeptide(L)'
;MYFLLDACKHPTILRVLYFAYLFWEILAVVIPIGLIIMLMIDFTKAVVISKEDAQVKSMKLVGKRIMYAVLIFATPWLVSLIMTILDGVGVELGGDYMQCINTVKNIANGTDNIEKYDRLLEEEEELEKKKLEEQCRANDESRKELADETKYVNAATQMLNIAKGEIGHKGGNKYSGYGDSTPWCAFFAVWLTEQTKIDGEGTVRNIIEKEGPIYSTGAAGGTMINFNTASNLEFHYSKYYGGNYTPKKGDFIYYRFDNHNWDKKIYGSMFDQTDHVGIVDYVEGNKLHTVEGNMSNGNGGGSANNVVAPVDYYTLDSSDIMGYGSWYKTSGGYSGSGGKF
;
A
#
# COMPACT_ATOMS: atom_id res chain seq x y z
N MET A 1 4.75 -7.19 -9.85
CA MET A 1 5.97 -7.99 -9.92
C MET A 1 7.25 -7.12 -9.90
N TYR A 2 7.13 -5.80 -9.80
CA TYR A 2 8.26 -4.84 -9.66
C TYR A 2 8.72 -4.61 -8.22
N PHE A 3 8.04 -5.20 -7.22
CA PHE A 3 8.27 -4.92 -5.80
C PHE A 3 9.56 -5.52 -5.22
N LEU A 4 10.13 -6.53 -5.85
CA LEU A 4 11.36 -7.20 -5.37
C LEU A 4 12.65 -6.66 -6.00
N LEU A 5 12.60 -6.07 -7.19
CA LEU A 5 13.78 -5.54 -7.88
C LEU A 5 14.43 -4.35 -7.15
N ASP A 6 13.67 -3.61 -6.35
CA ASP A 6 14.16 -2.43 -5.63
C ASP A 6 14.38 -2.65 -4.13
N ALA A 7 14.01 -3.84 -3.62
CA ALA A 7 14.14 -4.16 -2.19
C ALA A 7 15.57 -4.01 -1.66
N CYS A 8 16.57 -4.31 -2.50
CA CYS A 8 17.99 -4.22 -2.13
C CYS A 8 18.56 -2.81 -2.14
N LYS A 9 17.81 -1.83 -2.64
CA LYS A 9 18.17 -0.42 -2.56
C LYS A 9 17.47 0.28 -1.40
N HIS A 10 16.45 -0.35 -0.82
CA HIS A 10 15.70 0.24 0.28
C HIS A 10 16.51 0.23 1.57
N PRO A 11 16.80 1.40 2.18
CA PRO A 11 17.70 1.52 3.32
C PRO A 11 17.27 0.71 4.54
N THR A 12 15.97 0.55 4.77
CA THR A 12 15.45 -0.26 5.89
C THR A 12 15.81 -1.74 5.71
N ILE A 13 15.67 -2.27 4.49
CA ILE A 13 16.03 -3.66 4.18
C ILE A 13 17.53 -3.86 4.31
N LEU A 14 18.32 -2.91 3.78
CA LEU A 14 19.78 -2.94 3.92
C LEU A 14 20.23 -2.91 5.37
N ARG A 15 19.58 -2.12 6.26
CA ARG A 15 19.86 -2.11 7.70
C ARG A 15 19.59 -3.45 8.35
N VAL A 16 18.44 -4.08 8.07
CA VAL A 16 18.08 -5.40 8.61
C VAL A 16 19.09 -6.46 8.14
N LEU A 17 19.42 -6.48 6.86
CA LEU A 17 20.39 -7.41 6.31
C LEU A 17 21.80 -7.16 6.84
N TYR A 18 22.19 -5.92 7.07
CA TYR A 18 23.46 -5.55 7.69
C TYR A 18 23.58 -6.09 9.12
N PHE A 19 22.54 -5.92 9.95
CA PHE A 19 22.53 -6.51 11.30
C PHE A 19 22.55 -8.04 11.27
N ALA A 20 21.81 -8.66 10.35
CA ALA A 20 21.84 -10.11 10.17
C ALA A 20 23.24 -10.60 9.73
N TYR A 21 23.91 -9.86 8.85
CA TYR A 21 25.27 -10.15 8.44
C TYR A 21 26.28 -10.03 9.60
N LEU A 22 26.23 -8.93 10.37
CA LEU A 22 27.08 -8.76 11.55
C LEU A 22 26.85 -9.87 12.60
N PHE A 23 25.60 -10.23 12.84
CA PHE A 23 25.27 -11.32 13.73
C PHE A 23 25.85 -12.65 13.25
N TRP A 24 25.79 -12.90 11.95
CA TRP A 24 26.41 -14.07 11.33
C TRP A 24 27.93 -14.07 11.50
N GLU A 25 28.61 -12.97 11.30
CA GLU A 25 30.07 -12.83 11.50
C GLU A 25 30.48 -13.18 12.94
N ILE A 26 29.70 -12.69 13.92
CA ILE A 26 29.93 -13.04 15.33
C ILE A 26 29.75 -14.55 15.58
N LEU A 27 28.67 -15.14 15.05
CA LEU A 27 28.43 -16.58 15.17
C LEU A 27 29.51 -17.41 14.49
N ALA A 28 30.02 -16.97 13.37
CA ALA A 28 31.10 -17.66 12.63
C ALA A 28 32.39 -17.78 13.44
N VAL A 29 32.63 -16.87 14.39
CA VAL A 29 33.76 -16.93 15.31
C VAL A 29 33.44 -17.67 16.61
N VAL A 30 32.29 -17.36 17.22
CA VAL A 30 31.89 -17.88 18.53
C VAL A 30 31.60 -19.39 18.47
N ILE A 31 30.94 -19.87 17.41
CA ILE A 31 30.58 -21.29 17.31
C ILE A 31 31.83 -22.21 17.22
N PRO A 32 32.84 -21.96 16.38
CA PRO A 32 34.05 -22.78 16.35
C PRO A 32 34.78 -22.78 17.67
N ILE A 33 34.93 -21.63 18.34
CA ILE A 33 35.58 -21.52 19.64
C ILE A 33 34.81 -22.35 20.66
N GLY A 34 33.49 -22.21 20.75
CA GLY A 34 32.64 -23.00 21.64
C GLY A 34 32.75 -24.52 21.34
N LEU A 35 32.81 -24.90 20.07
CA LEU A 35 32.99 -26.29 19.64
C LEU A 35 34.33 -26.84 20.11
N ILE A 36 35.42 -26.10 19.95
CA ILE A 36 36.75 -26.50 20.38
C ILE A 36 36.77 -26.73 21.92
N ILE A 37 36.22 -25.80 22.69
CA ILE A 37 36.11 -25.91 24.15
C ILE A 37 35.33 -27.16 24.54
N MET A 38 34.17 -27.40 23.90
CA MET A 38 33.35 -28.58 24.18
C MET A 38 34.04 -29.87 23.79
N LEU A 39 34.77 -29.90 22.69
CA LEU A 39 35.55 -31.04 22.25
C LEU A 39 36.69 -31.33 23.25
N MET A 40 37.39 -30.32 23.75
CA MET A 40 38.42 -30.47 24.80
C MET A 40 37.86 -31.09 26.07
N ILE A 41 36.67 -30.62 26.52
CA ILE A 41 35.98 -31.16 27.70
C ILE A 41 35.60 -32.63 27.47
N ASP A 42 35.02 -32.95 26.32
CA ASP A 42 34.61 -34.31 26.02
C ASP A 42 35.83 -35.27 25.89
N PHE A 43 36.89 -34.78 25.26
CA PHE A 43 38.14 -35.55 25.13
C PHE A 43 38.78 -35.80 26.51
N THR A 44 38.86 -34.80 27.38
CA THR A 44 39.36 -34.94 28.74
C THR A 44 38.53 -35.96 29.53
N LYS A 45 37.20 -35.90 29.41
CA LYS A 45 36.33 -36.91 30.02
C LYS A 45 36.57 -38.31 29.47
N ALA A 46 36.76 -38.47 28.17
CA ALA A 46 37.03 -39.76 27.54
C ALA A 46 38.37 -40.37 27.98
N VAL A 47 39.38 -39.54 28.20
CA VAL A 47 40.72 -40.00 28.69
C VAL A 47 40.68 -40.37 30.15
N VAL A 48 39.94 -39.62 30.98
CA VAL A 48 39.87 -39.88 32.45
C VAL A 48 39.00 -41.10 32.78
N ILE A 49 37.99 -41.41 31.97
CA ILE A 49 37.09 -42.55 32.20
C ILE A 49 37.62 -43.77 31.47
N SER A 50 38.27 -44.68 32.22
CA SER A 50 38.93 -45.91 31.72
C SER A 50 37.96 -47.01 31.21
N LYS A 51 36.69 -46.79 31.03
CA LYS A 51 35.70 -47.77 30.54
C LYS A 51 35.45 -47.65 29.06
N GLU A 52 35.68 -48.73 28.30
CA GLU A 52 35.50 -48.79 26.83
C GLU A 52 34.13 -48.29 26.34
N ASP A 53 33.04 -48.68 27.00
CA ASP A 53 31.68 -48.26 26.67
C ASP A 53 31.47 -46.75 26.81
N ALA A 54 32.15 -46.10 27.73
CA ALA A 54 32.06 -44.65 27.94
C ALA A 54 32.82 -43.87 26.84
N GLN A 55 33.94 -44.43 26.35
CA GLN A 55 34.72 -43.85 25.26
C GLN A 55 33.92 -43.87 23.94
N VAL A 56 33.27 -44.99 23.61
CA VAL A 56 32.42 -45.10 22.38
C VAL A 56 31.24 -44.14 22.42
N LYS A 57 30.62 -43.96 23.59
CA LYS A 57 29.52 -43.03 23.77
C LYS A 57 29.95 -41.57 23.63
N SER A 58 31.12 -41.23 24.15
CA SER A 58 31.73 -39.89 24.01
C SER A 58 32.09 -39.59 22.55
N MET A 59 32.69 -40.51 21.83
CA MET A 59 33.01 -40.35 20.39
C MET A 59 31.75 -40.14 19.50
N LYS A 60 30.65 -40.84 19.78
CA LYS A 60 29.37 -40.61 19.08
C LYS A 60 28.81 -39.21 19.34
N LEU A 61 28.96 -38.67 20.55
CA LEU A 61 28.56 -37.30 20.90
C LEU A 61 29.40 -36.27 20.15
N VAL A 62 30.70 -36.45 20.08
CA VAL A 62 31.65 -35.62 19.32
C VAL A 62 31.25 -35.60 17.83
N GLY A 63 31.00 -36.78 17.24
CA GLY A 63 30.55 -36.87 15.84
C GLY A 63 29.26 -36.09 15.54
N LYS A 64 28.27 -36.19 16.43
CA LYS A 64 27.03 -35.41 16.28
C LYS A 64 27.24 -33.89 16.35
N ARG A 65 28.08 -33.42 17.27
CA ARG A 65 28.39 -31.98 17.40
C ARG A 65 29.12 -31.45 16.19
N ILE A 66 30.10 -32.19 15.66
CA ILE A 66 30.79 -31.82 14.42
C ILE A 66 29.79 -31.77 13.25
N MET A 67 28.90 -32.77 13.14
CA MET A 67 27.88 -32.78 12.08
C MET A 67 26.94 -31.55 12.12
N TYR A 68 26.45 -31.20 13.31
CA TYR A 68 25.62 -30.00 13.48
C TYR A 68 26.38 -28.71 13.14
N ALA A 69 27.65 -28.59 13.57
CA ALA A 69 28.46 -27.45 13.22
C ALA A 69 28.63 -27.32 11.69
N VAL A 70 28.95 -28.44 11.02
CA VAL A 70 29.08 -28.47 9.55
C VAL A 70 27.78 -28.06 8.90
N LEU A 71 26.61 -28.53 9.35
CA LEU A 71 25.31 -28.15 8.81
C LEU A 71 25.04 -26.64 8.97
N ILE A 72 25.33 -26.06 10.13
CA ILE A 72 25.14 -24.62 10.37
C ILE A 72 26.04 -23.81 9.42
N PHE A 73 27.34 -24.17 9.29
CA PHE A 73 28.26 -23.45 8.41
C PHE A 73 27.97 -23.67 6.91
N ALA A 74 27.37 -24.80 6.54
CA ALA A 74 26.96 -25.07 5.17
C ALA A 74 25.69 -24.30 4.76
N THR A 75 24.90 -23.80 5.72
CA THR A 75 23.62 -23.13 5.42
C THR A 75 23.76 -21.94 4.48
N PRO A 76 24.68 -20.97 4.65
CA PRO A 76 24.82 -19.84 3.72
C PRO A 76 25.23 -20.28 2.32
N TRP A 77 26.08 -21.30 2.23
CA TRP A 77 26.48 -21.87 0.94
C TRP A 77 25.30 -22.57 0.25
N LEU A 78 24.48 -23.32 0.99
CA LEU A 78 23.27 -23.97 0.48
C LEU A 78 22.26 -22.94 -0.04
N VAL A 79 22.03 -21.85 0.73
CA VAL A 79 21.15 -20.77 0.32
C VAL A 79 21.66 -20.13 -0.97
N SER A 80 22.96 -19.81 -1.05
CA SER A 80 23.58 -19.26 -2.25
C SER A 80 23.45 -20.20 -3.45
N LEU A 81 23.63 -21.50 -3.27
CA LEU A 81 23.46 -22.52 -4.31
C LEU A 81 22.01 -22.58 -4.81
N ILE A 82 21.05 -22.59 -3.90
CA ILE A 82 19.61 -22.58 -4.26
C ILE A 82 19.26 -21.34 -5.06
N MET A 83 19.72 -20.16 -4.63
CA MET A 83 19.47 -18.90 -5.35
C MET A 83 20.09 -18.90 -6.75
N THR A 84 21.31 -19.45 -6.90
CA THR A 84 21.95 -19.59 -8.21
C THR A 84 21.19 -20.55 -9.14
N ILE A 85 20.62 -21.64 -8.59
CA ILE A 85 19.81 -22.58 -9.37
C ILE A 85 18.49 -21.92 -9.80
N LEU A 86 17.83 -21.16 -8.90
CA LEU A 86 16.60 -20.44 -9.20
C LEU A 86 16.80 -19.40 -10.29
N ASP A 87 17.92 -18.69 -10.27
CA ASP A 87 18.32 -17.74 -11.32
C ASP A 87 18.51 -18.46 -12.68
N GLY A 88 19.15 -19.64 -12.66
CA GLY A 88 19.37 -20.46 -13.84
C GLY A 88 18.12 -21.04 -14.49
N VAL A 89 17.01 -21.15 -13.76
CA VAL A 89 15.70 -21.58 -14.28
C VAL A 89 14.74 -20.41 -14.60
N GLY A 90 15.26 -19.18 -14.62
CA GLY A 90 14.50 -17.99 -15.02
C GLY A 90 13.63 -17.40 -13.90
N VAL A 91 13.88 -17.77 -12.65
CA VAL A 91 13.28 -17.10 -11.48
C VAL A 91 14.22 -15.98 -11.06
N GLU A 92 13.88 -14.74 -11.38
CA GLU A 92 14.72 -13.52 -11.18
C GLU A 92 15.06 -13.19 -9.70
N LEU A 93 14.80 -14.10 -8.76
CA LEU A 93 15.08 -13.91 -7.33
C LEU A 93 16.57 -14.07 -6.96
N GLY A 94 17.33 -14.83 -7.76
CA GLY A 94 18.72 -15.19 -7.43
C GLY A 94 19.71 -14.04 -7.65
N GLY A 95 19.56 -13.30 -8.74
CA GLY A 95 20.41 -12.14 -9.07
C GLY A 95 20.28 -11.01 -8.06
N ASP A 96 19.05 -10.70 -7.66
CA ASP A 96 18.74 -9.66 -6.68
C ASP A 96 19.27 -10.00 -5.29
N TYR A 97 19.17 -11.27 -4.87
CA TYR A 97 19.72 -11.73 -3.60
C TYR A 97 21.25 -11.56 -3.53
N MET A 98 21.96 -11.94 -4.58
CA MET A 98 23.42 -11.80 -4.62
C MET A 98 23.85 -10.32 -4.61
N GLN A 99 23.11 -9.46 -5.28
CA GLN A 99 23.32 -8.01 -5.25
C GLN A 99 23.11 -7.45 -3.84
N CYS A 100 22.03 -7.85 -3.14
CA CYS A 100 21.78 -7.46 -1.75
C CYS A 100 22.95 -7.84 -0.83
N ILE A 101 23.39 -9.10 -0.89
CA ILE A 101 24.47 -9.60 -0.05
C ILE A 101 25.79 -8.86 -0.35
N ASN A 102 26.09 -8.58 -1.60
CA ASN A 102 27.29 -7.85 -1.99
C ASN A 102 27.23 -6.39 -1.49
N THR A 103 26.08 -5.74 -1.61
CA THR A 103 25.85 -4.39 -1.08
C THR A 103 26.07 -4.35 0.43
N VAL A 104 25.49 -5.30 1.17
CA VAL A 104 25.65 -5.41 2.63
C VAL A 104 27.12 -5.65 3.02
N LYS A 105 27.83 -6.50 2.30
CA LYS A 105 29.28 -6.73 2.51
C LYS A 105 30.10 -5.46 2.26
N ASN A 106 29.78 -4.72 1.21
CA ASN A 106 30.46 -3.47 0.90
C ASN A 106 30.23 -2.41 2.01
N ILE A 107 29.01 -2.34 2.54
CA ILE A 107 28.69 -1.47 3.68
C ILE A 107 29.48 -1.92 4.93
N ALA A 108 29.50 -3.20 5.22
CA ALA A 108 30.22 -3.76 6.38
C ALA A 108 31.74 -3.53 6.28
N ASN A 109 32.30 -3.57 5.09
CA ASN A 109 33.73 -3.33 4.82
C ASN A 109 34.08 -1.84 4.70
N GLY A 110 33.10 -0.92 4.81
CA GLY A 110 33.31 0.53 4.69
C GLY A 110 33.58 1.00 3.26
N THR A 111 33.33 0.17 2.24
CA THR A 111 33.46 0.52 0.80
C THR A 111 32.19 1.10 0.22
N ASP A 112 31.07 1.00 0.92
CA ASP A 112 29.79 1.66 0.61
C ASP A 112 29.14 2.17 1.89
N ASN A 113 28.12 3.07 1.78
CA ASN A 113 27.49 3.71 2.92
C ASN A 113 25.97 3.65 2.81
N ILE A 114 25.31 3.25 3.89
CA ILE A 114 23.86 3.15 3.97
C ILE A 114 23.15 4.50 3.77
N GLU A 115 23.79 5.61 4.20
CA GLU A 115 23.30 6.97 4.01
C GLU A 115 23.21 7.39 2.54
N LYS A 116 23.99 6.77 1.67
CA LYS A 116 23.89 6.95 0.21
C LYS A 116 22.53 6.45 -0.30
N TYR A 117 22.05 5.34 0.21
CA TYR A 117 20.76 4.76 -0.17
C TYR A 117 19.57 5.55 0.40
N ASP A 118 19.72 6.16 1.60
CA ASP A 118 18.74 7.12 2.13
C ASP A 118 18.59 8.32 1.17
N ARG A 119 19.71 8.89 0.72
CA ARG A 119 19.70 10.04 -0.22
C ARG A 119 19.13 9.68 -1.59
N LEU A 120 19.47 8.52 -2.13
CA LEU A 120 18.93 8.07 -3.41
C LEU A 120 17.41 7.89 -3.34
N LEU A 121 16.88 7.39 -2.22
CA LEU A 121 15.44 7.28 -2.01
C LEU A 121 14.77 8.65 -1.94
N GLU A 122 15.38 9.61 -1.22
CA GLU A 122 14.90 11.00 -1.16
C GLU A 122 14.91 11.68 -2.53
N GLU A 123 15.97 11.46 -3.33
CA GLU A 123 16.07 11.99 -4.70
C GLU A 123 15.01 11.37 -5.65
N GLU A 124 14.74 10.06 -5.54
CA GLU A 124 13.67 9.39 -6.30
C GLU A 124 12.29 9.93 -5.92
N GLU A 125 12.01 10.08 -4.61
CA GLU A 125 10.74 10.65 -4.12
C GLU A 125 10.54 12.11 -4.58
N GLU A 126 11.61 12.92 -4.58
CA GLU A 126 11.56 14.31 -5.10
C GLU A 126 11.32 14.35 -6.62
N LEU A 127 11.94 13.42 -7.35
CA LEU A 127 11.78 13.32 -8.81
C LEU A 127 10.36 12.87 -9.19
N GLU A 128 9.80 11.87 -8.48
CA GLU A 128 8.41 11.44 -8.67
C GLU A 128 7.44 12.58 -8.37
N LYS A 129 7.68 13.31 -7.28
CA LYS A 129 6.88 14.47 -6.92
C LYS A 129 6.93 15.56 -7.99
N LYS A 130 8.12 15.88 -8.54
CA LYS A 130 8.27 16.85 -9.63
C LYS A 130 7.54 16.38 -10.89
N LYS A 131 7.63 15.10 -11.25
CA LYS A 131 6.89 14.54 -12.39
C LYS A 131 5.38 14.65 -12.19
N LEU A 132 4.90 14.37 -10.98
CA LEU A 132 3.48 14.51 -10.65
C LEU A 132 3.03 15.97 -10.71
N GLU A 133 3.84 16.91 -10.20
CA GLU A 133 3.55 18.35 -10.28
C GLU A 133 3.57 18.88 -11.73
N GLU A 134 4.51 18.41 -12.58
CA GLU A 134 4.54 18.75 -14.00
C GLU A 134 3.34 18.17 -14.75
N GLN A 135 2.95 16.93 -14.45
CA GLN A 135 1.78 16.29 -15.02
C GLN A 135 0.50 17.03 -14.62
N CYS A 136 0.40 17.49 -13.36
CA CYS A 136 -0.70 18.33 -12.90
C CYS A 136 -0.74 19.69 -13.62
N ARG A 137 0.40 20.34 -13.88
CA ARG A 137 0.46 21.62 -14.61
C ARG A 137 0.11 21.49 -16.07
N ALA A 138 0.64 20.48 -16.77
CA ALA A 138 0.30 20.23 -18.18
C ALA A 138 -1.19 19.96 -18.37
N ASN A 139 -1.81 19.35 -17.37
CA ASN A 139 -3.24 19.08 -17.35
C ASN A 139 -4.08 20.34 -17.10
N ASP A 140 -3.57 21.34 -16.39
CA ASP A 140 -4.28 22.58 -16.11
C ASP A 140 -4.56 23.43 -17.36
N GLU A 141 -3.69 23.38 -18.37
CA GLU A 141 -3.92 24.09 -19.65
C GLU A 141 -5.00 23.44 -20.52
N SER A 142 -5.03 22.10 -20.59
CA SER A 142 -6.08 21.38 -21.34
C SER A 142 -7.46 21.40 -20.65
N ARG A 143 -7.49 21.69 -19.34
CA ARG A 143 -8.72 21.77 -18.55
C ARG A 143 -9.48 23.09 -18.71
N LYS A 144 -8.82 24.16 -19.15
CA LYS A 144 -9.46 25.47 -19.37
C LYS A 144 -10.50 25.45 -20.48
N GLU A 145 -10.42 24.50 -21.41
CA GLU A 145 -11.39 24.35 -22.51
C GLU A 145 -12.66 23.56 -22.15
N LEU A 146 -12.69 22.87 -20.98
CA LEU A 146 -13.79 21.96 -20.61
C LEU A 146 -14.86 22.56 -19.69
N ALA A 147 -14.79 23.83 -19.32
CA ALA A 147 -15.63 24.38 -18.27
C ALA A 147 -16.91 25.03 -18.79
N ASP A 148 -17.87 24.24 -19.18
CA ASP A 148 -19.28 24.64 -18.96
C ASP A 148 -19.68 24.12 -17.54
N GLU A 149 -19.31 24.89 -16.53
CA GLU A 149 -19.52 24.59 -15.12
C GLU A 149 -20.97 24.20 -14.80
N THR A 150 -21.93 24.80 -15.44
CA THR A 150 -23.35 24.61 -15.18
C THR A 150 -23.82 23.19 -15.47
N LYS A 151 -23.37 22.55 -16.56
CA LYS A 151 -23.79 21.17 -16.88
C LYS A 151 -23.24 20.13 -15.92
N TYR A 152 -21.99 20.34 -15.41
CA TYR A 152 -21.39 19.45 -14.44
C TYR A 152 -22.02 19.60 -13.05
N VAL A 153 -22.34 20.83 -12.63
CA VAL A 153 -23.09 21.09 -11.39
C VAL A 153 -24.48 20.47 -11.44
N ASN A 154 -25.16 20.55 -12.60
CA ASN A 154 -26.44 19.90 -12.82
C ASN A 154 -26.31 18.36 -12.73
N ALA A 155 -25.27 17.78 -13.35
CA ALA A 155 -25.01 16.36 -13.28
C ALA A 155 -24.69 15.90 -11.85
N ALA A 156 -23.90 16.66 -11.08
CA ALA A 156 -23.63 16.37 -9.66
C ALA A 156 -24.92 16.40 -8.83
N THR A 157 -25.81 17.35 -9.13
CA THR A 157 -27.14 17.43 -8.48
C THR A 157 -28.00 16.22 -8.85
N GLN A 158 -27.99 15.81 -10.12
CA GLN A 158 -28.68 14.61 -10.59
C GLN A 158 -28.15 13.35 -9.88
N MET A 159 -26.83 13.20 -9.79
CA MET A 159 -26.19 12.08 -9.10
C MET A 159 -26.69 11.94 -7.66
N LEU A 160 -26.75 13.05 -6.93
CA LEU A 160 -27.22 13.03 -5.56
C LEU A 160 -28.74 12.78 -5.45
N ASN A 161 -29.55 13.29 -6.37
CA ASN A 161 -30.96 12.97 -6.38
C ASN A 161 -31.19 11.48 -6.61
N ILE A 162 -30.41 10.84 -7.48
CA ILE A 162 -30.43 9.40 -7.70
C ILE A 162 -29.98 8.68 -6.42
N ALA A 163 -28.85 9.10 -5.83
CA ALA A 163 -28.34 8.50 -4.59
C ALA A 163 -29.34 8.61 -3.43
N LYS A 164 -29.97 9.76 -3.26
CA LYS A 164 -31.03 9.98 -2.25
C LYS A 164 -32.27 9.16 -2.50
N GLY A 165 -32.62 8.91 -3.77
CA GLY A 165 -33.71 8.02 -4.13
C GLY A 165 -33.46 6.54 -3.75
N GLU A 166 -32.22 6.16 -3.53
CA GLU A 166 -31.82 4.81 -3.09
C GLU A 166 -31.76 4.66 -1.57
N ILE A 167 -31.90 5.73 -0.78
CA ILE A 167 -31.83 5.66 0.69
C ILE A 167 -32.82 4.62 1.23
N GLY A 168 -32.32 3.70 2.06
CA GLY A 168 -33.07 2.58 2.61
C GLY A 168 -33.07 1.32 1.74
N HIS A 169 -32.54 1.37 0.52
CA HIS A 169 -32.33 0.16 -0.29
C HIS A 169 -31.36 -0.80 0.40
N LYS A 170 -31.73 -2.06 0.50
CA LYS A 170 -30.96 -3.12 1.18
C LYS A 170 -30.27 -4.03 0.18
N GLY A 171 -29.02 -4.39 0.50
CA GLY A 171 -28.22 -5.31 -0.28
C GLY A 171 -27.60 -4.70 -1.53
N GLY A 172 -26.49 -5.27 -1.97
CA GLY A 172 -25.65 -4.75 -3.05
C GLY A 172 -25.90 -5.34 -4.42
N ASN A 173 -26.75 -6.36 -4.55
CA ASN A 173 -26.93 -7.11 -5.80
C ASN A 173 -27.37 -6.22 -6.97
N LYS A 174 -28.20 -5.21 -6.69
CA LYS A 174 -28.64 -4.21 -7.69
C LYS A 174 -27.47 -3.47 -8.33
N TYR A 175 -26.42 -3.20 -7.58
CA TYR A 175 -25.27 -2.37 -8.03
C TYR A 175 -24.12 -3.23 -8.53
N SER A 176 -23.84 -4.35 -7.88
CA SER A 176 -22.68 -5.20 -8.16
C SER A 176 -22.95 -6.34 -9.12
N GLY A 177 -24.16 -6.90 -9.08
CA GLY A 177 -24.47 -8.17 -9.76
C GLY A 177 -23.82 -9.43 -9.12
N TYR A 178 -23.06 -9.26 -8.01
CA TYR A 178 -22.27 -10.34 -7.37
C TYR A 178 -22.88 -10.88 -6.07
N GLY A 179 -24.12 -10.48 -5.74
CA GLY A 179 -24.78 -10.85 -4.49
C GLY A 179 -24.48 -9.92 -3.32
N ASP A 180 -25.19 -10.13 -2.22
CA ASP A 180 -25.24 -9.17 -1.11
C ASP A 180 -24.12 -9.32 -0.07
N SER A 181 -23.33 -10.40 -0.15
CA SER A 181 -22.24 -10.68 0.79
C SER A 181 -20.92 -9.95 0.45
N THR A 182 -20.80 -9.43 -0.76
CA THR A 182 -19.64 -8.67 -1.19
C THR A 182 -19.76 -7.21 -0.72
N PRO A 183 -18.70 -6.55 -0.21
CA PRO A 183 -18.72 -5.12 0.04
C PRO A 183 -19.08 -4.34 -1.22
N TRP A 184 -20.11 -3.49 -1.15
CA TRP A 184 -20.68 -2.89 -2.36
C TRP A 184 -20.70 -1.34 -2.37
N CYS A 185 -19.98 -0.70 -1.46
CA CYS A 185 -19.83 0.75 -1.44
C CYS A 185 -19.28 1.30 -2.76
N ALA A 186 -18.19 0.70 -3.28
CA ALA A 186 -17.58 1.08 -4.54
C ALA A 186 -18.51 0.79 -5.75
N PHE A 187 -19.21 -0.33 -5.74
CA PHE A 187 -20.19 -0.66 -6.79
C PHE A 187 -21.33 0.36 -6.82
N PHE A 188 -21.85 0.78 -5.66
CA PHE A 188 -22.85 1.83 -5.58
C PHE A 188 -22.36 3.16 -6.15
N ALA A 189 -21.15 3.59 -5.76
CA ALA A 189 -20.55 4.82 -6.25
C ALA A 189 -20.34 4.78 -7.77
N VAL A 190 -19.83 3.68 -8.33
CA VAL A 190 -19.66 3.48 -9.77
C VAL A 190 -21.01 3.45 -10.49
N TRP A 191 -22.00 2.73 -9.94
CA TRP A 191 -23.34 2.67 -10.50
C TRP A 191 -23.96 4.07 -10.61
N LEU A 192 -23.78 4.95 -9.63
CA LEU A 192 -24.26 6.33 -9.69
C LEU A 192 -23.66 7.10 -10.88
N THR A 193 -22.39 6.87 -11.20
CA THR A 193 -21.74 7.49 -12.34
C THR A 193 -22.32 7.02 -13.68
N GLU A 194 -22.81 5.78 -13.75
CA GLU A 194 -23.48 5.22 -14.92
C GLU A 194 -24.89 5.79 -15.12
N GLN A 195 -25.59 6.04 -14.01
CA GLN A 195 -26.96 6.57 -14.05
C GLN A 195 -26.99 8.09 -14.28
N THR A 196 -25.89 8.80 -14.01
CA THR A 196 -25.83 10.27 -14.11
C THR A 196 -25.42 10.71 -15.50
N LYS A 197 -26.26 11.50 -16.15
CA LYS A 197 -26.02 12.02 -17.52
C LYS A 197 -25.49 13.44 -17.47
N ILE A 198 -24.59 13.74 -18.41
CA ILE A 198 -24.06 15.08 -18.67
C ILE A 198 -24.50 15.47 -20.06
N ASP A 199 -25.16 16.65 -20.21
CA ASP A 199 -25.66 17.12 -21.47
C ASP A 199 -24.56 17.21 -22.55
N GLY A 200 -24.76 16.47 -23.64
CA GLY A 200 -23.85 16.42 -24.77
C GLY A 200 -22.60 15.53 -24.59
N GLU A 201 -22.37 14.92 -23.39
CA GLU A 201 -21.15 14.17 -23.13
C GLU A 201 -21.35 12.70 -22.69
N GLY A 202 -22.60 12.27 -22.53
CA GLY A 202 -22.92 10.92 -22.07
C GLY A 202 -23.09 10.84 -20.55
N THR A 203 -22.43 9.90 -19.87
CA THR A 203 -22.55 9.72 -18.42
C THR A 203 -21.30 10.23 -17.68
N VAL A 204 -21.41 10.45 -16.37
CA VAL A 204 -20.25 10.75 -15.52
C VAL A 204 -19.20 9.65 -15.64
N ARG A 205 -19.62 8.39 -15.76
CA ARG A 205 -18.72 7.27 -16.02
C ARG A 205 -17.87 7.49 -17.28
N ASN A 206 -18.46 7.96 -18.36
CA ASN A 206 -17.70 8.22 -19.59
C ASN A 206 -16.62 9.29 -19.41
N ILE A 207 -16.84 10.29 -18.55
CA ILE A 207 -15.83 11.29 -18.21
C ILE A 207 -14.69 10.67 -17.40
N ILE A 208 -15.03 9.89 -16.36
CA ILE A 208 -14.03 9.26 -15.48
C ILE A 208 -13.21 8.21 -16.25
N GLU A 209 -13.83 7.47 -17.18
CA GLU A 209 -13.18 6.39 -17.94
C GLU A 209 -12.41 6.86 -19.18
N LYS A 210 -12.42 8.13 -19.54
CA LYS A 210 -11.62 8.64 -20.68
C LYS A 210 -10.13 8.29 -20.56
N GLU A 211 -9.63 8.19 -19.34
CA GLU A 211 -8.21 7.93 -19.03
C GLU A 211 -7.93 6.51 -18.50
N GLY A 212 -8.97 5.69 -18.37
CA GLY A 212 -8.84 4.32 -17.91
C GLY A 212 -10.10 3.80 -17.21
N PRO A 213 -10.28 2.48 -17.13
CA PRO A 213 -11.51 1.91 -16.61
C PRO A 213 -11.65 2.19 -15.11
N ILE A 214 -12.85 2.53 -14.65
CA ILE A 214 -13.19 2.45 -13.23
C ILE A 214 -13.29 0.97 -12.85
N TYR A 215 -12.37 0.50 -12.05
CA TYR A 215 -12.45 -0.86 -11.55
C TYR A 215 -13.53 -0.97 -10.47
N SER A 216 -14.65 -1.55 -10.83
CA SER A 216 -15.68 -1.97 -9.87
C SER A 216 -15.30 -3.32 -9.22
N THR A 217 -14.12 -3.37 -8.59
CA THR A 217 -13.60 -4.61 -8.00
C THR A 217 -14.09 -4.86 -6.57
N GLY A 218 -15.08 -4.10 -6.09
CA GLY A 218 -15.53 -4.17 -4.70
C GLY A 218 -14.60 -3.49 -3.69
N ALA A 219 -13.42 -3.05 -4.11
CA ALA A 219 -12.49 -2.30 -3.27
C ALA A 219 -12.62 -0.79 -3.53
N ALA A 220 -12.84 -0.01 -2.47
CA ALA A 220 -12.93 1.45 -2.54
C ALA A 220 -11.65 2.07 -3.15
N GLY A 221 -10.48 1.53 -2.80
CA GLY A 221 -9.19 1.93 -3.35
C GLY A 221 -9.10 1.87 -4.88
N GLY A 222 -9.77 0.90 -5.52
CA GLY A 222 -9.81 0.80 -6.98
C GLY A 222 -10.44 2.01 -7.67
N THR A 223 -11.46 2.62 -7.06
CA THR A 223 -12.06 3.86 -7.58
C THR A 223 -11.19 5.08 -7.31
N MET A 224 -10.46 5.09 -6.19
CA MET A 224 -9.57 6.17 -5.80
C MET A 224 -8.36 6.31 -6.74
N ILE A 225 -7.82 5.19 -7.23
CA ILE A 225 -6.67 5.19 -8.17
C ILE A 225 -6.96 6.05 -9.39
N ASN A 226 -8.16 5.97 -9.96
CA ASN A 226 -8.51 6.73 -11.15
C ASN A 226 -8.43 8.24 -10.92
N PHE A 227 -8.82 8.74 -9.74
CA PHE A 227 -8.73 10.16 -9.42
C PHE A 227 -7.29 10.65 -9.23
N ASN A 228 -6.36 9.74 -8.90
CA ASN A 228 -4.97 10.10 -8.72
C ASN A 228 -4.14 9.98 -10.02
N THR A 229 -4.54 9.13 -10.95
CA THR A 229 -3.74 8.80 -12.14
C THR A 229 -4.29 9.42 -13.42
N ALA A 230 -5.59 9.74 -13.48
CA ALA A 230 -6.22 10.28 -14.67
C ALA A 230 -5.98 11.78 -14.81
N SER A 231 -5.71 12.24 -16.03
CA SER A 231 -5.32 13.62 -16.33
C SER A 231 -6.45 14.64 -16.14
N ASN A 232 -7.71 14.20 -16.24
CA ASN A 232 -8.91 15.04 -16.15
C ASN A 232 -9.65 14.93 -14.81
N LEU A 233 -9.12 14.17 -13.87
CA LEU A 233 -9.67 13.96 -12.52
C LEU A 233 -8.71 14.53 -11.48
N GLU A 234 -9.21 14.84 -10.29
CA GLU A 234 -8.40 15.38 -9.20
C GLU A 234 -8.64 14.59 -7.91
N PHE A 235 -7.56 14.16 -7.28
CA PHE A 235 -7.60 13.67 -5.92
C PHE A 235 -7.08 14.73 -4.96
N HIS A 236 -7.84 14.99 -3.91
CA HIS A 236 -7.53 15.98 -2.89
C HIS A 236 -7.43 15.31 -1.52
N TYR A 237 -6.31 15.48 -0.85
CA TYR A 237 -6.18 15.00 0.52
C TYR A 237 -7.13 15.73 1.47
N SER A 238 -7.61 15.04 2.50
CA SER A 238 -8.42 15.65 3.56
C SER A 238 -7.58 16.62 4.40
N LYS A 239 -8.26 17.47 5.18
CA LYS A 239 -7.59 18.39 6.12
C LYS A 239 -6.71 17.66 7.13
N TYR A 240 -7.14 16.49 7.59
CA TYR A 240 -6.34 15.66 8.51
C TYR A 240 -5.00 15.25 7.91
N TYR A 241 -4.96 14.94 6.63
CA TYR A 241 -3.74 14.60 5.89
C TYR A 241 -3.06 15.80 5.22
N GLY A 242 -3.35 17.02 5.70
CA GLY A 242 -2.66 18.24 5.27
C GLY A 242 -3.23 18.91 4.00
N GLY A 243 -4.35 18.42 3.48
CA GLY A 243 -5.06 19.06 2.38
C GLY A 243 -5.82 20.31 2.83
N ASN A 244 -6.15 21.18 1.87
CA ASN A 244 -6.94 22.40 2.10
C ASN A 244 -8.21 22.46 1.25
N TYR A 245 -8.55 21.37 0.58
CA TYR A 245 -9.73 21.27 -0.25
C TYR A 245 -11.01 21.20 0.58
N THR A 246 -12.02 21.95 0.16
CA THR A 246 -13.39 21.79 0.65
C THR A 246 -14.18 21.04 -0.41
N PRO A 247 -14.64 19.82 -0.10
CA PRO A 247 -15.32 18.99 -1.09
C PRO A 247 -16.64 19.62 -1.51
N LYS A 248 -17.00 19.39 -2.77
CA LYS A 248 -18.22 19.88 -3.38
C LYS A 248 -19.19 18.73 -3.67
N LYS A 249 -20.41 19.12 -3.99
CA LYS A 249 -21.50 18.21 -4.33
C LYS A 249 -21.07 17.23 -5.43
N GLY A 250 -21.27 15.93 -5.20
CA GLY A 250 -20.97 14.88 -6.16
C GLY A 250 -19.52 14.40 -6.15
N ASP A 251 -18.62 15.00 -5.35
CA ASP A 251 -17.30 14.45 -5.15
C ASP A 251 -17.38 13.08 -4.49
N PHE A 252 -16.45 12.20 -4.83
CA PHE A 252 -16.25 10.96 -4.11
C PHE A 252 -15.51 11.27 -2.81
N ILE A 253 -15.90 10.62 -1.72
CA ILE A 253 -15.18 10.68 -0.45
C ILE A 253 -14.64 9.30 -0.11
N TYR A 254 -13.40 9.24 0.34
CA TYR A 254 -12.66 8.02 0.64
C TYR A 254 -12.32 7.95 2.11
N TYR A 255 -12.63 6.80 2.72
CA TYR A 255 -12.48 6.57 4.15
C TYR A 255 -11.53 5.42 4.44
N ARG A 256 -10.99 5.48 5.67
CA ARG A 256 -10.26 4.42 6.31
C ARG A 256 -10.70 4.33 7.77
N PHE A 257 -11.37 3.24 8.13
CA PHE A 257 -11.97 3.06 9.44
C PHE A 257 -11.08 2.30 10.43
N ASP A 258 -10.12 1.57 9.97
CA ASP A 258 -9.17 0.90 10.84
C ASP A 258 -8.07 1.90 11.27
N ASN A 259 -7.88 2.04 12.57
CA ASN A 259 -6.96 2.97 13.25
C ASN A 259 -5.47 2.77 12.90
N HIS A 260 -5.14 2.43 11.67
CA HIS A 260 -3.75 2.28 11.25
C HIS A 260 -3.19 3.66 10.89
N ASN A 261 -2.14 4.08 11.59
CA ASN A 261 -1.34 5.21 11.16
C ASN A 261 -0.80 4.90 9.76
N TRP A 262 -1.26 5.66 8.77
CA TRP A 262 -0.70 5.53 7.44
C TRP A 262 0.76 5.96 7.46
N ASP A 263 1.64 5.03 7.11
CA ASP A 263 3.05 5.28 6.92
C ASP A 263 3.40 4.84 5.49
N LYS A 264 3.64 5.81 4.62
CA LYS A 264 4.02 5.59 3.22
C LYS A 264 5.24 4.67 3.09
N LYS A 265 6.16 4.74 4.07
CA LYS A 265 7.36 3.91 4.09
C LYS A 265 7.08 2.43 4.35
N ILE A 266 6.01 2.12 5.08
CA ILE A 266 5.68 0.74 5.48
C ILE A 266 4.68 0.11 4.50
N TYR A 267 3.66 0.86 4.05
CA TYR A 267 2.50 0.31 3.35
C TYR A 267 2.47 0.62 1.85
N GLY A 268 3.43 1.35 1.31
CA GLY A 268 3.47 1.69 -0.11
C GLY A 268 2.39 2.70 -0.51
N SER A 269 1.40 2.27 -1.28
CA SER A 269 0.35 3.15 -1.79
C SER A 269 -0.76 3.40 -0.78
N MET A 270 -1.19 4.65 -0.62
CA MET A 270 -2.38 5.07 0.12
C MET A 270 -3.67 4.40 -0.40
N PHE A 271 -3.71 4.06 -1.69
CA PHE A 271 -4.87 3.47 -2.35
C PHE A 271 -5.22 2.06 -1.84
N ASP A 272 -4.21 1.31 -1.42
CA ASP A 272 -4.39 -0.05 -0.88
C ASP A 272 -5.01 -0.05 0.53
N GLN A 273 -5.18 1.13 1.12
CA GLN A 273 -5.62 1.29 2.51
C GLN A 273 -7.02 1.89 2.63
N THR A 274 -7.66 2.21 1.52
CA THR A 274 -9.01 2.75 1.49
C THR A 274 -10.01 1.60 1.57
N ASP A 275 -10.86 1.62 2.59
CA ASP A 275 -11.82 0.56 2.87
C ASP A 275 -13.28 0.94 2.61
N HIS A 276 -13.57 2.24 2.40
CA HIS A 276 -14.92 2.69 2.08
C HIS A 276 -14.93 3.93 1.17
N VAL A 277 -16.02 4.09 0.41
CA VAL A 277 -16.27 5.24 -0.47
C VAL A 277 -17.74 5.65 -0.42
N GLY A 278 -17.97 6.96 -0.40
CA GLY A 278 -19.28 7.60 -0.47
C GLY A 278 -19.31 8.75 -1.48
N ILE A 279 -20.42 9.45 -1.53
CA ILE A 279 -20.62 10.64 -2.38
C ILE A 279 -20.96 11.84 -1.49
N VAL A 280 -20.27 12.95 -1.68
CA VAL A 280 -20.49 14.19 -0.94
C VAL A 280 -21.80 14.85 -1.38
N ASP A 281 -22.68 15.16 -0.43
CA ASP A 281 -23.89 15.92 -0.67
C ASP A 281 -23.62 17.42 -0.52
N TYR A 282 -23.19 17.85 0.65
CA TYR A 282 -22.81 19.24 0.93
C TYR A 282 -21.96 19.33 2.20
N VAL A 283 -21.38 20.50 2.41
CA VAL A 283 -20.65 20.86 3.63
C VAL A 283 -21.38 22.00 4.34
N GLU A 284 -21.61 21.85 5.63
CA GLU A 284 -22.19 22.89 6.50
C GLU A 284 -21.18 23.26 7.60
N GLY A 285 -20.51 24.39 7.43
CA GLY A 285 -19.41 24.78 8.32
C GLY A 285 -18.24 23.78 8.23
N ASN A 286 -18.01 23.02 9.30
CA ASN A 286 -17.02 21.92 9.32
C ASN A 286 -17.66 20.53 9.16
N LYS A 287 -18.98 20.46 9.17
CA LYS A 287 -19.74 19.21 9.11
C LYS A 287 -19.91 18.77 7.65
N LEU A 288 -19.69 17.50 7.40
CA LEU A 288 -19.79 16.88 6.10
C LEU A 288 -21.05 16.02 6.02
N HIS A 289 -21.79 16.16 4.94
CA HIS A 289 -22.98 15.38 4.62
C HIS A 289 -22.73 14.55 3.37
N THR A 290 -22.97 13.24 3.46
CA THR A 290 -22.73 12.29 2.37
C THR A 290 -23.93 11.36 2.16
N VAL A 291 -23.93 10.65 1.03
CA VAL A 291 -24.79 9.48 0.78
C VAL A 291 -23.89 8.31 0.45
N GLU A 292 -24.06 7.21 1.18
CA GLU A 292 -23.14 6.09 1.14
C GLU A 292 -23.87 4.75 0.97
N GLY A 293 -23.33 3.89 0.14
CA GLY A 293 -23.79 2.52 -0.02
C GLY A 293 -23.09 1.57 0.95
N ASN A 294 -23.67 0.42 1.22
CA ASN A 294 -23.12 -0.62 2.07
C ASN A 294 -22.95 -0.22 3.55
N MET A 295 -23.81 0.68 4.03
CA MET A 295 -23.79 1.10 5.43
C MET A 295 -24.52 0.10 6.31
N SER A 296 -23.80 -0.45 7.28
CA SER A 296 -24.39 -1.21 8.38
C SER A 296 -24.79 -0.26 9.51
N ASN A 297 -25.69 -0.67 10.38
CA ASN A 297 -26.16 0.12 11.55
C ASN A 297 -25.01 0.58 12.47
N GLY A 298 -24.02 1.26 11.89
CA GLY A 298 -22.89 1.89 12.58
C GLY A 298 -21.47 1.42 12.22
N ASN A 299 -21.29 0.31 11.49
CA ASN A 299 -19.95 -0.17 11.10
C ASN A 299 -19.97 -0.81 9.73
N GLY A 300 -19.08 -0.39 8.84
CA GLY A 300 -18.91 -0.94 7.50
C GLY A 300 -18.59 -2.44 7.50
N GLY A 301 -19.11 -3.14 6.53
CA GLY A 301 -18.88 -4.56 6.28
C GLY A 301 -19.92 -5.10 5.30
N GLY A 302 -19.55 -6.01 4.41
CA GLY A 302 -20.48 -6.61 3.43
C GLY A 302 -21.54 -7.46 4.13
N SER A 303 -22.82 -7.08 4.00
CA SER A 303 -23.96 -7.83 4.52
C SER A 303 -25.20 -7.53 3.68
N ALA A 304 -26.07 -8.53 3.51
CA ALA A 304 -27.38 -8.37 2.89
C ALA A 304 -28.28 -7.36 3.63
N ASN A 305 -27.98 -7.04 4.89
CA ASN A 305 -28.71 -6.06 5.68
C ASN A 305 -28.16 -4.64 5.57
N ASN A 306 -27.02 -4.44 4.92
CA ASN A 306 -26.45 -3.12 4.70
C ASN A 306 -27.33 -2.32 3.74
N VAL A 307 -27.35 -1.02 3.94
CA VAL A 307 -28.28 -0.10 3.25
C VAL A 307 -27.52 1.05 2.57
N VAL A 308 -28.22 1.72 1.64
CA VAL A 308 -27.87 3.09 1.29
C VAL A 308 -28.37 4.02 2.38
N ALA A 309 -27.50 4.86 2.93
CA ALA A 309 -27.83 5.75 4.03
C ALA A 309 -27.23 7.15 3.84
N PRO A 310 -27.89 8.20 4.36
CA PRO A 310 -27.24 9.48 4.57
C PRO A 310 -26.30 9.38 5.78
N VAL A 311 -25.14 10.03 5.68
CA VAL A 311 -24.16 10.11 6.76
C VAL A 311 -23.83 11.57 7.05
N ASP A 312 -23.85 11.97 8.31
CA ASP A 312 -23.72 13.36 8.72
C ASP A 312 -22.91 13.56 10.01
N TYR A 313 -22.15 12.56 10.45
CA TYR A 313 -21.38 12.59 11.69
C TYR A 313 -19.88 12.90 11.50
N TYR A 314 -19.39 12.98 10.25
CA TYR A 314 -18.01 13.35 9.98
C TYR A 314 -17.80 14.86 9.88
N THR A 315 -16.59 15.28 10.18
CA THR A 315 -16.10 16.65 9.97
C THR A 315 -14.96 16.65 8.96
N LEU A 316 -14.70 17.80 8.33
CA LEU A 316 -13.66 17.93 7.31
C LEU A 316 -12.24 17.55 7.78
N ASP A 317 -12.01 17.57 9.10
CA ASP A 317 -10.76 17.22 9.77
C ASP A 317 -10.79 15.83 10.43
N SER A 318 -11.78 15.00 10.13
CA SER A 318 -11.85 13.62 10.62
C SER A 318 -10.66 12.79 10.14
N SER A 319 -10.04 12.05 11.07
CA SER A 319 -8.94 11.12 10.78
C SER A 319 -9.32 9.97 9.86
N ASP A 320 -10.62 9.64 9.82
CA ASP A 320 -11.14 8.55 9.00
C ASP A 320 -11.23 8.92 7.52
N ILE A 321 -11.18 10.22 7.20
CA ILE A 321 -11.27 10.71 5.82
C ILE A 321 -9.86 10.82 5.22
N MET A 322 -9.59 10.02 4.21
CA MET A 322 -8.34 10.09 3.47
C MET A 322 -8.32 11.25 2.48
N GLY A 323 -9.41 11.47 1.76
CA GLY A 323 -9.49 12.54 0.77
C GLY A 323 -10.72 12.43 -0.11
N TYR A 324 -10.69 13.20 -1.18
CA TYR A 324 -11.83 13.41 -2.08
C TYR A 324 -11.40 13.25 -3.53
N GLY A 325 -12.24 12.58 -4.34
CA GLY A 325 -12.09 12.49 -5.78
C GLY A 325 -13.06 13.42 -6.48
N SER A 326 -12.53 14.41 -7.23
CA SER A 326 -13.34 15.36 -7.97
C SER A 326 -13.31 15.07 -9.47
N TRP A 327 -14.47 14.93 -10.10
CA TRP A 327 -14.62 14.62 -11.52
C TRP A 327 -15.04 15.84 -12.37
N TYR A 328 -15.23 16.99 -11.75
CA TYR A 328 -15.52 18.25 -12.45
C TYR A 328 -14.96 19.46 -11.68
N LYS A 329 -14.71 20.55 -12.42
CA LYS A 329 -14.25 21.81 -11.84
C LYS A 329 -15.37 22.81 -11.68
N THR A 330 -15.23 23.72 -10.72
CA THR A 330 -16.07 24.91 -10.56
C THR A 330 -15.20 26.16 -10.67
N SER A 331 -15.72 27.23 -11.29
CA SER A 331 -15.01 28.49 -11.51
C SER A 331 -14.61 29.26 -10.23
N GLY A 332 -15.00 28.76 -9.07
CA GLY A 332 -14.65 29.29 -7.75
C GLY A 332 -13.22 29.00 -7.32
N GLY A 333 -12.24 29.05 -8.23
CA GLY A 333 -10.82 29.13 -7.97
C GLY A 333 -10.27 28.04 -7.06
N TYR A 334 -9.73 27.01 -7.65
CA TYR A 334 -8.92 26.04 -6.95
C TYR A 334 -7.52 26.60 -6.63
N SER A 335 -7.20 26.85 -5.37
CA SER A 335 -5.84 27.04 -4.89
C SER A 335 -5.44 25.82 -4.03
N GLY A 336 -5.25 24.69 -4.68
CA GLY A 336 -4.80 23.47 -4.02
C GLY A 336 -3.31 23.30 -4.27
N SER A 337 -2.47 23.74 -3.36
CA SER A 337 -1.11 23.21 -3.28
C SER A 337 -1.20 21.82 -2.66
N GLY A 338 -0.68 20.81 -3.34
CA GLY A 338 -0.61 19.45 -2.82
C GLY A 338 -0.07 19.41 -1.39
N GLY A 339 -0.66 18.54 -0.58
CA GLY A 339 -0.19 18.30 0.77
C GLY A 339 1.29 17.94 0.75
N LYS A 340 2.05 18.52 1.67
CA LYS A 340 3.43 18.12 1.92
C LYS A 340 3.41 16.75 2.63
N PHE A 341 4.07 15.78 2.07
CA PHE A 341 4.50 14.55 2.74
C PHE A 341 5.99 14.57 2.96
#